data_7489f7bbcd85cf3cb2ab8883c690728d
#
_entry.id   7489f7bbcd85cf3cb2ab8883c690728d
#
_cell.length_a   1.000
_cell.length_b   1.000
_cell.length_c   1.000
_cell.angle_alpha   90.00
_cell.angle_beta   90.00
_cell.angle_gamma   90.00
#
_symmetry.space_group_name_H-M   'P 1'
#
loop_
_entity.id
_entity.type
_entity.pdbx_description
1 polymer ?
#
loop_
_entity_poly.entity_id
_entity_poly.type
_entity_poly.pdbx_seq_one_letter_code
_entity_poly.pdbx_strand_id
1 'polypeptide(L)'
;MIPCSNRIQEILEWVNGNCIADIGCDHAYVVCNAILNHQSKKGYACDVAQGPLDNAKKTIEENHLSDFVSCRLLDGIQGLSDDVDQIIICGMGAKLIIDILSKGNLHSGLRFLLSSHKDDFALREYLHDHNIHIVREKMIYDHGHYYPILDCIVKDHIQNISFAQLHFGMNMKMDSTYLSYLDFEENKYKNILSKVNKPEFLEKIEYIKEIRTRRSEEHTSE
;
A
#
# COMPACT_ATOMS: atom_id res chain seq x y z
N MET A 1 -20.46 11.43 10.30
CA MET A 1 -19.16 10.74 10.54
C MET A 1 -18.85 9.96 9.27
N ILE A 2 -17.67 10.17 8.69
CA ILE A 2 -17.24 9.47 7.46
C ILE A 2 -16.93 8.01 7.82
N PRO A 3 -17.40 7.03 7.04
CA PRO A 3 -17.09 5.62 7.28
C PRO A 3 -15.58 5.38 7.33
N CYS A 4 -15.13 4.60 8.31
CA CYS A 4 -13.72 4.29 8.51
C CYS A 4 -13.60 2.83 8.92
N SER A 5 -13.31 1.94 7.94
CA SER A 5 -13.02 0.53 8.19
C SER A 5 -11.67 0.37 8.90
N ASN A 6 -11.42 -0.79 9.49
CA ASN A 6 -10.11 -1.08 10.10
C ASN A 6 -8.95 -0.84 9.12
N ARG A 7 -9.13 -1.22 7.84
CA ARG A 7 -8.13 -0.98 6.80
C ARG A 7 -7.88 0.51 6.55
N ILE A 8 -8.94 1.32 6.49
CA ILE A 8 -8.82 2.78 6.34
C ILE A 8 -8.11 3.39 7.58
N GLN A 9 -8.45 2.93 8.79
CA GLN A 9 -7.77 3.40 10.02
C GLN A 9 -6.27 3.13 9.99
N GLU A 10 -5.87 1.91 9.60
CA GLU A 10 -4.47 1.53 9.48
C GLU A 10 -3.71 2.33 8.41
N ILE A 11 -4.37 2.63 7.28
CA ILE A 11 -3.82 3.50 6.24
C ILE A 11 -3.62 4.92 6.79
N LEU A 12 -4.62 5.45 7.50
CA LEU A 12 -4.57 6.80 8.08
C LEU A 12 -3.43 6.96 9.09
N GLU A 13 -3.08 5.94 9.87
CA GLU A 13 -1.93 5.99 10.79
C GLU A 13 -0.60 6.34 10.10
N TRP A 14 -0.53 6.14 8.79
CA TRP A 14 0.69 6.33 8.00
C TRP A 14 0.62 7.54 7.06
N VAL A 15 -0.51 8.23 7.03
CA VAL A 15 -0.62 9.50 6.32
C VAL A 15 0.18 10.57 7.05
N ASN A 16 1.10 11.22 6.33
CA ASN A 16 1.98 12.25 6.89
C ASN A 16 2.34 13.36 5.88
N GLY A 17 1.71 13.37 4.71
CA GLY A 17 1.85 14.43 3.71
C GLY A 17 1.08 15.70 4.13
N ASN A 18 1.64 16.87 3.85
CA ASN A 18 0.91 18.14 4.02
C ASN A 18 -0.19 18.29 2.96
N CYS A 19 0.09 17.84 1.73
CA CYS A 19 -0.85 17.79 0.62
C CYS A 19 -0.87 16.37 0.04
N ILE A 20 -1.99 15.68 0.15
CA ILE A 20 -2.13 14.29 -0.26
C ILE A 20 -3.00 14.13 -1.50
N ALA A 21 -2.74 13.11 -2.31
CA ALA A 21 -3.61 12.69 -3.40
C ALA A 21 -4.10 11.25 -3.16
N ASP A 22 -5.41 11.06 -3.12
CA ASP A 22 -6.08 9.77 -2.97
C ASP A 22 -6.53 9.31 -4.36
N ILE A 23 -5.86 8.31 -4.93
CA ILE A 23 -6.04 7.85 -6.32
C ILE A 23 -6.95 6.62 -6.35
N GLY A 24 -8.01 6.69 -7.15
CA GLY A 24 -9.12 5.74 -7.10
C GLY A 24 -9.94 5.94 -5.82
N CYS A 25 -10.24 7.20 -5.53
CA CYS A 25 -10.76 7.66 -4.25
C CYS A 25 -12.18 7.16 -3.93
N ASP A 26 -12.96 6.72 -4.93
CA ASP A 26 -14.36 6.31 -4.84
C ASP A 26 -15.21 7.32 -4.04
N HIS A 27 -15.35 7.14 -2.75
CA HIS A 27 -16.07 8.03 -1.83
C HIS A 27 -15.17 9.07 -1.12
N ALA A 28 -13.88 9.14 -1.42
CA ALA A 28 -12.90 10.03 -0.79
C ALA A 28 -12.77 9.86 0.74
N TYR A 29 -13.04 8.65 1.27
CA TYR A 29 -13.02 8.43 2.72
C TYR A 29 -11.62 8.59 3.32
N VAL A 30 -10.55 8.21 2.60
CA VAL A 30 -9.17 8.33 3.11
C VAL A 30 -8.77 9.79 3.20
N VAL A 31 -8.86 10.55 2.09
CA VAL A 31 -8.45 11.96 2.08
C VAL A 31 -9.29 12.81 3.03
N CYS A 32 -10.60 12.59 3.10
CA CYS A 32 -11.48 13.35 4.00
C CYS A 32 -11.18 13.07 5.48
N ASN A 33 -11.00 11.79 5.87
CA ASN A 33 -10.62 11.44 7.23
C ASN A 33 -9.22 11.99 7.59
N ALA A 34 -8.26 11.98 6.67
CA ALA A 34 -6.93 12.54 6.90
C ALA A 34 -6.98 14.05 7.22
N ILE A 35 -7.82 14.80 6.51
CA ILE A 35 -8.04 16.24 6.82
C ILE A 35 -8.74 16.44 8.18
N LEU A 36 -9.80 15.67 8.44
CA LEU A 36 -10.55 15.77 9.72
C LEU A 36 -9.67 15.41 10.92
N ASN A 37 -8.76 14.47 10.77
CA ASN A 37 -7.81 14.05 11.79
C ASN A 37 -6.57 14.97 11.89
N HIS A 38 -6.52 16.06 11.12
CA HIS A 38 -5.38 16.99 11.07
C HIS A 38 -4.05 16.34 10.66
N GLN A 39 -4.10 15.23 9.92
CA GLN A 39 -2.91 14.51 9.40
C GLN A 39 -2.41 15.16 8.10
N SER A 40 -3.29 15.87 7.39
CA SER A 40 -2.97 16.64 6.18
C SER A 40 -3.69 17.99 6.20
N LYS A 41 -3.15 18.97 5.48
CA LYS A 41 -3.74 20.31 5.38
C LYS A 41 -4.61 20.48 4.15
N LYS A 42 -4.32 19.71 3.09
CA LYS A 42 -4.98 19.78 1.80
C LYS A 42 -4.99 18.41 1.15
N GLY A 43 -5.96 18.14 0.28
CA GLY A 43 -6.00 16.89 -0.44
C GLY A 43 -6.71 16.95 -1.78
N TYR A 44 -6.40 15.97 -2.62
CA TYR A 44 -7.07 15.74 -3.89
C TYR A 44 -7.71 14.35 -3.87
N ALA A 45 -9.00 14.31 -4.17
CA ALA A 45 -9.75 13.09 -4.44
C ALA A 45 -9.71 12.83 -5.95
N CYS A 46 -8.99 11.83 -6.41
CA CYS A 46 -8.72 11.59 -7.82
C CYS A 46 -9.34 10.26 -8.28
N ASP A 47 -9.99 10.28 -9.42
CA ASP A 47 -10.50 9.07 -10.08
C ASP A 47 -10.51 9.25 -11.61
N VAL A 48 -10.47 8.14 -12.35
CA VAL A 48 -10.57 8.12 -13.81
C VAL A 48 -12.03 8.24 -14.28
N ALA A 49 -12.99 7.96 -13.42
CA ALA A 49 -14.41 7.95 -13.72
C ALA A 49 -15.19 9.05 -12.97
N GLN A 50 -16.18 9.62 -13.63
CA GLN A 50 -16.99 10.70 -13.05
C GLN A 50 -17.88 10.23 -11.89
N GLY A 51 -18.44 9.01 -11.96
CA GLY A 51 -19.32 8.49 -10.91
C GLY A 51 -18.69 8.44 -9.51
N PRO A 52 -17.51 7.85 -9.32
CA PRO A 52 -16.75 7.94 -8.09
C PRO A 52 -16.49 9.37 -7.62
N LEU A 53 -16.14 10.28 -8.53
CA LEU A 53 -15.93 11.69 -8.17
C LEU A 53 -17.20 12.40 -7.72
N ASP A 54 -18.36 12.03 -8.23
CA ASP A 54 -19.65 12.56 -7.76
C ASP A 54 -19.95 12.09 -6.33
N ASN A 55 -19.63 10.82 -6.00
CA ASN A 55 -19.69 10.31 -4.64
C ASN A 55 -18.69 11.03 -3.71
N ALA A 56 -17.45 11.20 -4.16
CA ALA A 56 -16.42 11.91 -3.43
C ALA A 56 -16.85 13.36 -3.12
N LYS A 57 -17.36 14.08 -4.13
CA LYS A 57 -17.86 15.45 -3.98
C LYS A 57 -18.94 15.54 -2.93
N LYS A 58 -19.91 14.62 -2.95
CA LYS A 58 -20.96 14.56 -1.93
C LYS A 58 -20.39 14.38 -0.52
N THR A 59 -19.44 13.45 -0.34
CA THR A 59 -18.77 13.24 0.95
C THR A 59 -18.04 14.51 1.42
N ILE A 60 -17.33 15.19 0.52
CA ILE A 60 -16.62 16.44 0.81
C ILE A 60 -17.58 17.54 1.26
N GLU A 61 -18.66 17.76 0.51
CA GLU A 61 -19.67 18.79 0.80
C GLU A 61 -20.41 18.53 2.12
N GLU A 62 -20.86 17.28 2.35
CA GLU A 62 -21.57 16.87 3.56
C GLU A 62 -20.71 17.02 4.84
N ASN A 63 -19.39 17.01 4.71
CA ASN A 63 -18.46 17.16 5.83
C ASN A 63 -17.76 18.53 5.88
N HIS A 64 -18.20 19.49 5.07
CA HIS A 64 -17.68 20.87 5.02
C HIS A 64 -16.18 20.94 4.71
N LEU A 65 -15.70 20.09 3.82
CA LEU A 65 -14.28 19.97 3.46
C LEU A 65 -13.93 20.61 2.10
N SER A 66 -14.85 21.34 1.47
CA SER A 66 -14.68 21.90 0.12
C SER A 66 -13.51 22.89 0.00
N ASP A 67 -13.11 23.55 1.09
CA ASP A 67 -11.94 24.42 1.12
C ASP A 67 -10.61 23.67 1.24
N PHE A 68 -10.64 22.39 1.59
CA PHE A 68 -9.47 21.58 1.89
C PHE A 68 -9.26 20.43 0.89
N VAL A 69 -10.35 19.91 0.32
CA VAL A 69 -10.32 18.75 -0.59
C VAL A 69 -10.96 19.10 -1.92
N SER A 70 -10.23 18.85 -3.02
CA SER A 70 -10.70 19.06 -4.40
C SER A 70 -10.77 17.75 -5.17
N CYS A 71 -11.85 17.55 -5.94
CA CYS A 71 -11.96 16.42 -6.87
C CYS A 71 -11.16 16.68 -8.16
N ARG A 72 -10.51 15.63 -8.69
CA ARG A 72 -9.76 15.66 -9.95
C ARG A 72 -10.09 14.44 -10.80
N LEU A 73 -10.52 14.67 -12.04
CA LEU A 73 -10.68 13.59 -13.03
C LEU A 73 -9.31 13.36 -13.68
N LEU A 74 -8.62 12.28 -13.31
CA LEU A 74 -7.26 11.97 -13.75
C LEU A 74 -7.12 10.47 -14.07
N ASP A 75 -6.33 10.14 -15.08
CA ASP A 75 -5.90 8.78 -15.38
C ASP A 75 -4.58 8.48 -14.66
N GLY A 76 -4.68 7.89 -13.48
CA GLY A 76 -3.53 7.61 -12.62
C GLY A 76 -3.01 8.85 -11.92
N ILE A 77 -1.68 9.03 -11.90
CA ILE A 77 -1.00 10.14 -11.23
C ILE A 77 -0.49 11.21 -12.21
N GLN A 78 -0.78 11.05 -13.50
CA GLN A 78 -0.41 12.04 -14.51
C GLN A 78 -1.22 13.32 -14.33
N GLY A 79 -0.54 14.45 -14.25
CA GLY A 79 -1.17 15.78 -14.11
C GLY A 79 -1.59 16.11 -12.67
N LEU A 80 -1.10 15.37 -11.68
CA LEU A 80 -1.19 15.80 -10.29
C LEU A 80 -0.48 17.14 -10.09
N SER A 81 -0.96 17.90 -9.13
CA SER A 81 -0.39 19.20 -8.75
C SER A 81 0.98 19.00 -8.08
N ASP A 82 1.93 19.90 -8.35
CA ASP A 82 3.30 19.84 -7.82
C ASP A 82 3.36 20.03 -6.29
N ASP A 83 2.27 20.45 -5.65
CA ASP A 83 2.18 20.57 -4.20
C ASP A 83 1.88 19.25 -3.48
N VAL A 84 1.60 18.16 -4.21
CA VAL A 84 1.37 16.85 -3.63
C VAL A 84 2.70 16.23 -3.17
N ASP A 85 2.79 15.93 -1.89
CA ASP A 85 3.98 15.34 -1.26
C ASP A 85 3.79 13.88 -0.81
N GLN A 86 2.53 13.38 -0.79
CA GLN A 86 2.23 11.97 -0.59
C GLN A 86 1.04 11.52 -1.44
N ILE A 87 1.21 10.41 -2.15
CA ILE A 87 0.19 9.78 -2.99
C ILE A 87 -0.29 8.49 -2.34
N ILE A 88 -1.61 8.32 -2.23
CA ILE A 88 -2.25 7.15 -1.63
C ILE A 88 -2.94 6.37 -2.73
N ILE A 89 -2.62 5.08 -2.88
CA ILE A 89 -3.24 4.18 -3.86
C ILE A 89 -3.60 2.88 -3.14
N CYS A 90 -4.86 2.72 -2.78
CA CYS A 90 -5.33 1.61 -1.98
C CYS A 90 -6.60 0.99 -2.56
N GLY A 91 -6.85 -0.28 -2.25
CA GLY A 91 -8.12 -0.91 -2.63
C GLY A 91 -8.15 -1.50 -4.04
N MET A 92 -7.00 -1.73 -4.68
CA MET A 92 -6.90 -2.31 -6.03
C MET A 92 -5.82 -3.39 -6.12
N GLY A 93 -5.81 -4.17 -7.22
CA GLY A 93 -4.76 -5.17 -7.44
C GLY A 93 -3.44 -4.52 -7.85
N ALA A 94 -2.32 -5.20 -7.60
CA ALA A 94 -0.97 -4.72 -7.90
C ALA A 94 -0.80 -4.27 -9.36
N LYS A 95 -1.37 -5.01 -10.32
CA LYS A 95 -1.29 -4.64 -11.74
C LYS A 95 -1.84 -3.25 -12.04
N LEU A 96 -2.97 -2.87 -11.42
CA LEU A 96 -3.57 -1.55 -11.60
C LEU A 96 -2.73 -0.48 -10.88
N ILE A 97 -2.21 -0.76 -9.68
CA ILE A 97 -1.30 0.16 -8.98
C ILE A 97 -0.05 0.42 -9.84
N ILE A 98 0.54 -0.61 -10.42
CA ILE A 98 1.70 -0.50 -11.32
C ILE A 98 1.37 0.35 -12.55
N ASP A 99 0.21 0.11 -13.19
CA ASP A 99 -0.24 0.91 -14.34
C ASP A 99 -0.39 2.40 -13.98
N ILE A 100 -0.97 2.69 -12.82
CA ILE A 100 -1.10 4.06 -12.29
C ILE A 100 0.27 4.71 -12.06
N LEU A 101 1.20 4.00 -11.39
CA LEU A 101 2.54 4.51 -11.11
C LEU A 101 3.35 4.76 -12.39
N SER A 102 3.20 3.90 -13.41
CA SER A 102 3.92 4.00 -14.67
C SER A 102 3.55 5.23 -15.51
N LYS A 103 2.41 5.86 -15.26
CA LYS A 103 1.91 7.04 -15.97
C LYS A 103 2.42 8.36 -15.39
N GLY A 104 3.07 8.34 -14.24
CA GLY A 104 3.48 9.54 -13.52
C GLY A 104 4.94 9.90 -13.69
N ASN A 105 5.25 11.15 -13.37
CA ASN A 105 6.63 11.60 -13.21
C ASN A 105 7.09 11.35 -11.78
N LEU A 106 7.89 10.31 -11.59
CA LEU A 106 8.43 9.91 -10.29
C LEU A 106 9.72 10.70 -10.02
N HIS A 107 9.67 11.64 -9.10
CA HIS A 107 10.84 12.42 -8.69
C HIS A 107 11.33 12.02 -7.30
N SER A 108 12.62 12.19 -7.04
CA SER A 108 13.22 11.89 -5.74
C SER A 108 12.51 12.63 -4.59
N GLY A 109 12.22 11.91 -3.52
CA GLY A 109 11.50 12.42 -2.35
C GLY A 109 9.97 12.25 -2.39
N LEU A 110 9.35 11.94 -3.55
CA LEU A 110 7.92 11.68 -3.64
C LEU A 110 7.57 10.43 -2.83
N ARG A 111 6.54 10.52 -2.00
CA ARG A 111 6.10 9.44 -1.12
C ARG A 111 4.84 8.77 -1.63
N PHE A 112 4.74 7.47 -1.37
CA PHE A 112 3.57 6.66 -1.68
C PHE A 112 3.11 5.88 -0.46
N LEU A 113 1.81 5.77 -0.30
CA LEU A 113 1.17 4.84 0.60
C LEU A 113 0.32 3.88 -0.24
N LEU A 114 0.75 2.63 -0.32
CA LEU A 114 0.19 1.64 -1.23
C LEU A 114 -0.43 0.48 -0.45
N SER A 115 -1.57 -0.06 -0.94
CA SER A 115 -2.15 -1.28 -0.41
C SER A 115 -2.83 -2.07 -1.53
N SER A 116 -2.22 -3.20 -1.90
CA SER A 116 -2.72 -4.09 -2.93
C SER A 116 -3.62 -5.19 -2.37
N HIS A 117 -4.54 -5.71 -3.21
CA HIS A 117 -5.42 -6.83 -2.86
C HIS A 117 -4.85 -8.19 -3.27
N LYS A 118 -3.86 -8.23 -4.14
CA LYS A 118 -3.23 -9.43 -4.71
C LYS A 118 -1.98 -9.07 -5.49
N ASP A 119 -1.18 -10.09 -5.77
CA ASP A 119 0.03 -10.01 -6.59
C ASP A 119 1.10 -9.07 -6.00
N ASP A 120 1.24 -9.09 -4.67
CA ASP A 120 2.13 -8.21 -3.90
C ASP A 120 3.61 -8.36 -4.31
N PHE A 121 4.00 -9.56 -4.76
CA PHE A 121 5.34 -9.80 -5.33
C PHE A 121 5.60 -8.88 -6.53
N ALA A 122 4.70 -8.85 -7.50
CA ALA A 122 4.85 -8.02 -8.69
C ALA A 122 4.89 -6.52 -8.36
N LEU A 123 4.14 -6.08 -7.34
CA LEU A 123 4.20 -4.70 -6.87
C LEU A 123 5.58 -4.39 -6.28
N ARG A 124 6.12 -5.22 -5.37
CA ARG A 124 7.44 -4.99 -4.76
C ARG A 124 8.57 -5.07 -5.78
N GLU A 125 8.47 -5.98 -6.77
CA GLU A 125 9.42 -6.07 -7.88
C GLU A 125 9.42 -4.78 -8.71
N TYR A 126 8.23 -4.26 -9.08
CA TYR A 126 8.11 -2.98 -9.79
C TYR A 126 8.71 -1.82 -8.99
N LEU A 127 8.41 -1.72 -7.70
CA LEU A 127 8.93 -0.66 -6.82
C LEU A 127 10.46 -0.71 -6.76
N HIS A 128 11.04 -1.91 -6.61
CA HIS A 128 12.49 -2.12 -6.64
C HIS A 128 13.12 -1.64 -7.95
N ASP A 129 12.56 -2.03 -9.10
CA ASP A 129 13.11 -1.73 -10.43
C ASP A 129 13.01 -0.24 -10.79
N HIS A 130 12.13 0.50 -10.10
CA HIS A 130 11.90 1.94 -10.33
C HIS A 130 12.43 2.84 -9.20
N ASN A 131 13.36 2.34 -8.37
CA ASN A 131 13.96 3.09 -7.26
C ASN A 131 12.94 3.65 -6.25
N ILE A 132 11.80 2.98 -6.10
CA ILE A 132 10.82 3.30 -5.09
C ILE A 132 11.09 2.42 -3.87
N HIS A 133 11.74 3.00 -2.86
CA HIS A 133 12.14 2.28 -1.66
C HIS A 133 10.96 2.03 -0.75
N ILE A 134 10.81 0.79 -0.29
CA ILE A 134 9.88 0.43 0.77
C ILE A 134 10.55 0.79 2.10
N VAL A 135 10.03 1.80 2.78
CA VAL A 135 10.53 2.30 4.07
C VAL A 135 10.08 1.38 5.20
N ARG A 136 8.81 1.01 5.18
CA ARG A 136 8.17 0.11 6.15
C ARG A 136 6.95 -0.56 5.53
N GLU A 137 6.64 -1.73 6.03
CA GLU A 137 5.43 -2.47 5.67
C GLU A 137 4.72 -3.01 6.91
N LYS A 138 3.42 -3.19 6.80
CA LYS A 138 2.58 -3.85 7.80
C LYS A 138 1.59 -4.76 7.09
N MET A 139 1.38 -5.95 7.62
CA MET A 139 0.29 -6.82 7.20
C MET A 139 -0.93 -6.57 8.06
N ILE A 140 -2.08 -6.35 7.43
CA ILE A 140 -3.37 -6.26 8.12
C ILE A 140 -4.28 -7.40 7.69
N TYR A 141 -5.17 -7.80 8.60
CA TYR A 141 -6.21 -8.78 8.32
C TYR A 141 -7.58 -8.12 8.40
N ASP A 142 -8.32 -8.16 7.30
CA ASP A 142 -9.64 -7.54 7.21
C ASP A 142 -10.57 -8.40 6.36
N HIS A 143 -11.79 -8.66 6.84
CA HIS A 143 -12.83 -9.43 6.12
C HIS A 143 -12.34 -10.75 5.49
N GLY A 144 -11.49 -11.51 6.20
CA GLY A 144 -11.01 -12.82 5.75
C GLY A 144 -9.80 -12.80 4.82
N HIS A 145 -9.21 -11.64 4.58
CA HIS A 145 -8.06 -11.47 3.69
C HIS A 145 -6.91 -10.71 4.36
N TYR A 146 -5.71 -11.00 3.90
CA TYR A 146 -4.50 -10.26 4.28
C TYR A 146 -4.19 -9.18 3.24
N TYR A 147 -3.85 -7.98 3.72
CA TYR A 147 -3.51 -6.83 2.88
C TYR A 147 -2.22 -6.19 3.41
N PRO A 148 -1.18 -6.06 2.56
CA PRO A 148 -0.02 -5.27 2.94
C PRO A 148 -0.34 -3.78 2.83
N ILE A 149 0.22 -2.98 3.74
CA ILE A 149 0.34 -1.53 3.61
C ILE A 149 1.82 -1.23 3.47
N LEU A 150 2.19 -0.50 2.42
CA LEU A 150 3.56 -0.13 2.10
C LEU A 150 3.70 1.39 2.15
N ASP A 151 4.60 1.89 2.99
CA ASP A 151 5.07 3.29 2.98
C ASP A 151 6.35 3.34 2.16
N CYS A 152 6.31 4.08 1.05
CA CYS A 152 7.37 4.08 0.05
C CYS A 152 7.85 5.49 -0.23
N ILE A 153 9.09 5.60 -0.74
CA ILE A 153 9.70 6.86 -1.16
C ILE A 153 10.58 6.66 -2.39
N VAL A 154 10.49 7.55 -3.36
CA VAL A 154 11.39 7.56 -4.52
C VAL A 154 12.78 8.00 -4.10
N LYS A 155 13.82 7.29 -4.54
CA LYS A 155 15.23 7.56 -4.29
C LYS A 155 16.03 7.59 -5.60
N ASP A 156 17.28 7.99 -5.52
CA ASP A 156 18.19 8.06 -6.67
C ASP A 156 19.04 6.78 -6.85
N HIS A 157 18.77 5.74 -6.07
CA HIS A 157 19.50 4.47 -6.08
C HIS A 157 18.57 3.30 -5.77
N ILE A 158 18.98 2.10 -6.19
CA ILE A 158 18.23 0.85 -5.96
C ILE A 158 18.34 0.45 -4.48
N GLN A 159 17.23 -0.03 -3.93
CA GLN A 159 17.18 -0.65 -2.61
C GLN A 159 17.58 -2.13 -2.72
N ASN A 160 18.47 -2.60 -1.84
CA ASN A 160 18.75 -4.04 -1.76
C ASN A 160 17.54 -4.75 -1.15
N ILE A 161 16.97 -5.72 -1.88
CA ILE A 161 15.84 -6.52 -1.45
C ILE A 161 16.08 -7.98 -1.84
N SER A 162 15.86 -8.91 -0.92
CA SER A 162 15.99 -10.34 -1.19
C SER A 162 14.72 -10.92 -1.82
N PHE A 163 14.82 -12.08 -2.47
CA PHE A 163 13.63 -12.78 -2.98
C PHE A 163 12.61 -13.10 -1.90
N ALA A 164 13.06 -13.44 -0.70
CA ALA A 164 12.17 -13.66 0.43
C ALA A 164 11.38 -12.38 0.80
N GLN A 165 12.04 -11.23 0.77
CA GLN A 165 11.40 -9.94 1.03
C GLN A 165 10.45 -9.53 -0.10
N LEU A 166 10.79 -9.78 -1.37
CA LEU A 166 9.88 -9.56 -2.49
C LEU A 166 8.58 -10.37 -2.34
N HIS A 167 8.68 -11.62 -1.90
CA HIS A 167 7.52 -12.50 -1.72
C HIS A 167 6.67 -12.15 -0.49
N PHE A 168 7.31 -11.87 0.65
CA PHE A 168 6.61 -11.83 1.93
C PHE A 168 6.69 -10.49 2.66
N GLY A 169 7.39 -9.52 2.11
CA GLY A 169 7.49 -8.16 2.63
C GLY A 169 8.85 -7.79 3.19
N MET A 170 9.13 -6.51 3.13
CA MET A 170 10.36 -5.89 3.59
C MET A 170 10.10 -5.09 4.87
N ASN A 171 10.97 -5.23 5.87
CA ASN A 171 10.83 -4.49 7.14
C ASN A 171 9.46 -4.68 7.82
N MET A 172 8.86 -5.87 7.66
CA MET A 172 7.60 -6.23 8.30
C MET A 172 7.78 -6.34 9.81
N LYS A 173 6.88 -5.68 10.55
CA LYS A 173 6.78 -5.95 11.98
C LYS A 173 6.30 -7.39 12.19
N MET A 174 7.07 -8.16 12.98
CA MET A 174 6.75 -9.55 13.30
C MET A 174 5.65 -9.66 14.37
N ASP A 175 4.50 -9.04 14.13
CA ASP A 175 3.34 -9.15 14.99
C ASP A 175 2.51 -10.43 14.71
N SER A 176 1.47 -10.65 15.51
CA SER A 176 0.60 -11.84 15.39
C SER A 176 -0.09 -11.92 14.03
N THR A 177 -0.43 -10.80 13.41
CA THR A 177 -1.08 -10.76 12.09
C THR A 177 -0.14 -11.23 11.00
N TYR A 178 1.10 -10.73 11.00
CA TYR A 178 2.08 -11.16 10.01
C TYR A 178 2.50 -12.62 10.19
N LEU A 179 2.66 -13.09 11.44
CA LEU A 179 2.92 -14.50 11.70
C LEU A 179 1.78 -15.41 11.20
N SER A 180 0.53 -15.00 11.42
CA SER A 180 -0.64 -15.73 10.91
C SER A 180 -0.71 -15.72 9.37
N TYR A 181 -0.30 -14.63 8.73
CA TYR A 181 -0.16 -14.56 7.27
C TYR A 181 0.89 -15.55 6.76
N LEU A 182 2.06 -15.63 7.40
CA LEU A 182 3.11 -16.59 7.02
C LEU A 182 2.64 -18.05 7.21
N ASP A 183 1.90 -18.34 8.30
CA ASP A 183 1.30 -19.66 8.51
C ASP A 183 0.27 -20.00 7.43
N PHE A 184 -0.56 -19.03 7.04
CA PHE A 184 -1.56 -19.19 5.99
C PHE A 184 -0.88 -19.51 4.64
N GLU A 185 0.13 -18.75 4.23
CA GLU A 185 0.87 -18.96 2.97
C GLU A 185 1.64 -20.29 2.99
N GLU A 186 2.30 -20.63 4.09
CA GLU A 186 3.02 -21.91 4.23
C GLU A 186 2.07 -23.11 4.09
N ASN A 187 0.92 -23.09 4.75
CA ASN A 187 -0.09 -24.14 4.65
C ASN A 187 -0.68 -24.24 3.24
N LYS A 188 -0.92 -23.12 2.58
CA LYS A 188 -1.36 -23.06 1.19
C LYS A 188 -0.35 -23.75 0.26
N TYR A 189 0.96 -23.46 0.39
CA TYR A 189 1.99 -24.10 -0.44
C TYR A 189 2.15 -25.58 -0.13
N LYS A 190 2.11 -26.01 1.13
CA LYS A 190 2.09 -27.41 1.51
C LYS A 190 0.90 -28.18 0.89
N ASN A 191 -0.29 -27.58 0.89
CA ASN A 191 -1.47 -28.16 0.27
C ASN A 191 -1.35 -28.28 -1.27
N ILE A 192 -0.69 -27.34 -1.93
CA ILE A 192 -0.43 -27.40 -3.37
C ILE A 192 0.56 -28.54 -3.65
N LEU A 193 1.67 -28.59 -2.90
CA LEU A 193 2.73 -29.60 -3.06
C LEU A 193 2.23 -31.04 -2.81
N SER A 194 1.22 -31.22 -1.95
CA SER A 194 0.60 -32.55 -1.74
C SER A 194 -0.14 -33.07 -2.99
N LYS A 195 -0.46 -32.21 -3.94
CA LYS A 195 -1.24 -32.55 -5.15
C LYS A 195 -0.40 -32.49 -6.43
N VAL A 196 0.59 -31.63 -6.47
CA VAL A 196 1.41 -31.38 -7.66
C VAL A 196 2.87 -31.16 -7.28
N ASN A 197 3.79 -31.71 -8.05
CA ASN A 197 5.22 -31.48 -7.84
C ASN A 197 5.64 -30.18 -8.55
N LYS A 198 5.74 -29.09 -7.76
CA LYS A 198 6.15 -27.76 -8.24
C LYS A 198 7.24 -27.20 -7.31
N PRO A 199 8.52 -27.32 -7.71
CA PRO A 199 9.66 -26.89 -6.89
C PRO A 199 9.58 -25.44 -6.40
N GLU A 200 8.99 -24.55 -7.16
CA GLU A 200 8.81 -23.13 -6.83
C GLU A 200 8.10 -22.89 -5.48
N PHE A 201 7.21 -23.80 -5.06
CA PHE A 201 6.53 -23.69 -3.78
C PHE A 201 7.39 -24.18 -2.61
N LEU A 202 8.37 -25.07 -2.86
CA LEU A 202 9.38 -25.44 -1.87
C LEU A 202 10.26 -24.24 -1.54
N GLU A 203 10.71 -23.50 -2.56
CA GLU A 203 11.50 -22.28 -2.37
C GLU A 203 10.74 -21.23 -1.52
N LYS A 204 9.45 -21.05 -1.79
CA LYS A 204 8.62 -20.11 -1.00
C LYS A 204 8.50 -20.54 0.46
N ILE A 205 8.42 -21.84 0.75
CA ILE A 205 8.44 -22.35 2.12
C ILE A 205 9.80 -22.07 2.80
N GLU A 206 10.91 -22.24 2.07
CA GLU A 206 12.23 -21.91 2.60
C GLU A 206 12.38 -20.40 2.87
N TYR A 207 11.85 -19.52 2.00
CA TYR A 207 11.82 -18.07 2.28
C TYR A 207 11.04 -17.73 3.56
N ILE A 208 9.91 -18.38 3.82
CA ILE A 208 9.16 -18.20 5.07
C ILE A 208 10.00 -18.61 6.28
N LYS A 209 10.74 -19.73 6.21
CA LYS A 209 11.63 -20.15 7.27
C LYS A 209 12.77 -19.16 7.50
N GLU A 210 13.37 -18.65 6.44
CA GLU A 210 14.42 -17.63 6.48
C GLU A 210 13.93 -16.38 7.25
N ILE A 211 12.73 -15.88 6.90
CA ILE A 211 12.12 -14.72 7.56
C ILE A 211 11.94 -14.98 9.06
N ARG A 212 11.48 -16.16 9.43
CA ARG A 212 11.28 -16.53 10.85
C ARG A 212 12.59 -16.65 11.62
N THR A 213 13.66 -17.10 10.97
CA THR A 213 14.99 -17.29 11.61
C THR A 213 15.65 -15.96 11.89
N ARG A 214 15.59 -14.98 10.98
CA ARG A 214 16.14 -13.62 11.17
C ARG A 214 15.61 -12.96 12.45
N ARG A 215 14.36 -13.21 12.80
CA ARG A 215 13.75 -12.73 14.06
C ARG A 215 14.45 -13.25 15.31
N SER A 216 14.87 -14.52 15.33
CA SER A 216 15.49 -15.11 16.52
C SER A 216 16.86 -14.50 16.80
N GLU A 217 17.54 -13.97 15.78
CA GLU A 217 18.85 -13.35 15.91
C GLU A 217 18.74 -11.89 16.39
N GLU A 218 17.70 -11.14 15.96
CA GLU A 218 17.47 -9.76 16.41
C GLU A 218 17.09 -9.69 17.92
N HIS A 219 16.34 -10.66 18.44
CA HIS A 219 15.96 -10.73 19.86
C HIS A 219 17.05 -11.27 20.79
N THR A 220 18.12 -11.87 20.25
CA THR A 220 19.27 -12.35 21.06
C THR A 220 20.37 -11.30 21.20
N SER A 221 20.21 -10.17 20.54
CA SER A 221 21.20 -9.06 20.52
C SER A 221 20.77 -7.85 21.36
N GLU A 222 19.62 -7.91 22.04
CA GLU A 222 19.15 -6.97 23.08
C GLU A 222 19.33 -7.59 24.48
#